data_60228f3ffd57e912cd4a43960e6e45f6
#
_entry.id   60228f3ffd57e912cd4a43960e6e45f6
#
_cell.length_a   1.000
_cell.length_b   1.000
_cell.length_c   1.000
_cell.angle_alpha   90.00
_cell.angle_beta   90.00
_cell.angle_gamma   90.00
#
_symmetry.space_group_name_H-M   'P 1'
#
loop_
_entity.id
_entity.type
_entity.pdbx_description
1 polymer ?
#
loop_
_entity_poly.entity_id
_entity_poly.type
_entity_poly.pdbx_seq_one_letter_code
_entity_poly.pdbx_strand_id
1 'polypeptide(L)' 'MDSLKEKIRDIEREEIVKALKECNWVMAKAARKLGITERMIGYKIKKYGIRMG' A
#
# COMPACT_ATOMS: atom_id res chain seq x y z
N MET A 1 6.94 -9.81 -21.54
CA MET A 1 5.62 -9.83 -21.06
C MET A 1 5.47 -9.37 -19.66
N ASP A 2 4.75 -8.31 -19.51
CA ASP A 2 4.71 -7.60 -18.24
C ASP A 2 3.51 -7.95 -17.38
N SER A 3 2.71 -8.92 -17.83
CA SER A 3 1.49 -9.26 -17.11
C SER A 3 1.75 -9.76 -15.70
N LEU A 4 2.82 -10.52 -15.49
CA LEU A 4 3.16 -11.01 -14.16
C LEU A 4 3.60 -9.87 -13.23
N LYS A 5 4.40 -8.95 -13.75
CA LYS A 5 4.85 -7.80 -12.97
C LYS A 5 3.69 -6.88 -12.62
N GLU A 6 2.77 -6.72 -13.56
CA GLU A 6 1.60 -5.89 -13.34
C GLU A 6 0.69 -6.50 -12.28
N LYS A 7 0.51 -7.82 -12.30
CA LYS A 7 -0.29 -8.51 -11.31
C LYS A 7 0.28 -8.36 -9.90
N ILE A 8 1.59 -8.52 -9.78
CA ILE A 8 2.26 -8.38 -8.48
C ILE A 8 2.09 -6.97 -7.95
N ARG A 9 2.23 -5.98 -8.82
CA ARG A 9 2.06 -4.58 -8.46
C ARG A 9 0.63 -4.30 -8.01
N ASP A 10 -0.36 -4.83 -8.73
CA ASP A 10 -1.76 -4.62 -8.40
C ASP A 10 -2.12 -5.26 -7.06
N ILE A 11 -1.62 -6.47 -6.81
CA ILE A 11 -1.87 -7.16 -5.54
C ILE A 11 -1.29 -6.36 -4.39
N GLU A 12 -0.06 -5.89 -4.53
CA GLU A 12 0.59 -5.09 -3.48
C GLU A 12 -0.17 -3.80 -3.22
N ARG A 13 -0.60 -3.13 -4.28
CA ARG A 13 -1.37 -1.90 -4.14
C ARG A 13 -2.69 -2.16 -3.42
N GLU A 14 -3.37 -3.24 -3.78
CA GLU A 14 -4.63 -3.60 -3.16
C GLU A 14 -4.46 -3.90 -1.68
N GLU A 15 -3.39 -4.59 -1.31
CA GLU A 15 -3.11 -4.89 0.09
C GLU A 15 -2.88 -3.61 0.90
N ILE A 16 -2.15 -2.67 0.31
CA ILE A 16 -1.88 -1.40 0.98
C ILE A 16 -3.19 -0.60 1.15
N VAL A 17 -3.99 -0.52 0.09
CA VAL A 17 -5.26 0.19 0.15
C VAL A 17 -6.18 -0.45 1.18
N LYS A 18 -6.25 -1.77 1.19
CA LYS A 18 -7.08 -2.49 2.15
C LYS A 18 -6.65 -2.18 3.58
N ALA A 19 -5.34 -2.24 3.84
CA ALA A 19 -4.82 -1.94 5.16
C ALA A 19 -5.13 -0.50 5.58
N LEU A 20 -4.99 0.43 4.64
CA LEU A 20 -5.31 1.83 4.91
C LEU A 20 -6.79 2.01 5.25
N LYS A 21 -7.66 1.38 4.49
CA LYS A 21 -9.10 1.46 4.77
C LYS A 21 -9.43 0.90 6.14
N GLU A 22 -8.85 -0.24 6.49
CA GLU A 22 -9.09 -0.88 7.77
C GLU A 22 -8.53 -0.07 8.95
N CYS A 23 -7.54 0.76 8.68
CA CYS A 23 -6.90 1.60 9.69
C CYS A 23 -7.34 3.06 9.60
N ASN A 24 -8.47 3.32 8.95
CA ASN A 24 -9.02 4.68 8.79
C ASN A 24 -8.01 5.64 8.16
N TRP A 25 -7.23 5.11 7.21
CA TRP A 25 -6.24 5.89 6.45
C TRP A 25 -5.10 6.44 7.31
N VAL A 26 -4.88 5.84 8.49
CA VAL A 26 -3.76 6.20 9.34
C VAL A 26 -2.55 5.40 8.88
N MET A 27 -1.56 6.10 8.30
CA MET A 27 -0.39 5.46 7.71
C MET A 27 0.40 4.63 8.72
N ALA A 28 0.59 5.15 9.91
CA ALA A 28 1.35 4.45 10.94
C ALA A 28 0.70 3.11 11.30
N LYS A 29 -0.61 3.09 11.42
CA LYS A 29 -1.33 1.86 11.75
C LYS A 29 -1.31 0.88 10.59
N ALA A 30 -1.51 1.38 9.38
CA ALA A 30 -1.49 0.54 8.20
C ALA A 30 -0.12 -0.09 7.99
N ALA A 31 0.94 0.69 8.19
CA ALA A 31 2.30 0.18 8.06
C ALA A 31 2.56 -0.94 9.06
N ARG A 32 2.13 -0.75 10.30
CA ARG A 32 2.29 -1.75 11.34
C ARG A 32 1.53 -3.02 10.98
N LYS A 33 0.33 -2.88 10.47
CA LYS A 33 -0.48 -4.02 10.05
C LYS A 33 0.18 -4.81 8.94
N LEU A 34 0.83 -4.10 8.02
CA LEU A 34 1.54 -4.72 6.90
C LEU A 34 2.94 -5.21 7.26
N GLY A 35 3.41 -4.90 8.46
CA GLY A 35 4.75 -5.29 8.88
C GLY A 35 5.86 -4.49 8.23
N ILE A 36 5.57 -3.27 7.82
CA ILE A 36 6.57 -2.39 7.20
C ILE A 36 6.65 -1.07 7.98
N THR A 37 7.64 -0.26 7.65
CA THR A 37 7.81 1.03 8.32
C THR A 37 6.86 2.06 7.73
N GLU A 38 6.58 3.10 8.51
CA GLU A 38 5.76 4.22 8.05
C GLU A 38 6.38 4.90 6.83
N ARG A 39 7.70 5.01 6.83
CA ARG A 39 8.43 5.57 5.71
C ARG A 39 8.23 4.74 4.45
N MET A 40 8.24 3.43 4.60
CA MET A 40 8.08 2.50 3.49
C MET A 40 6.69 2.58 2.89
N ILE A 41 5.65 2.63 3.74
CA ILE A 41 4.29 2.74 3.23
C ILE A 41 4.07 4.06 2.50
N GLY A 42 4.65 5.14 2.99
CA GLY A 42 4.58 6.44 2.33
C GLY A 42 5.19 6.40 0.95
N TYR A 43 6.35 5.76 0.84
CA TYR A 43 7.02 5.59 -0.44
C TYR A 43 6.14 4.79 -1.42
N LYS A 44 5.56 3.69 -0.94
CA LYS A 44 4.72 2.83 -1.79
C LYS A 44 3.44 3.53 -2.21
N ILE A 45 2.84 4.30 -1.33
CA ILE A 45 1.65 5.09 -1.66
C ILE A 45 1.94 6.02 -2.84
N LYS A 46 3.08 6.69 -2.79
CA LYS A 46 3.50 7.57 -3.86
C LYS A 46 3.80 6.81 -5.14
N LYS A 47 4.52 5.70 -5.00
CA LYS A 47 4.94 4.88 -6.13
C LYS A 47 3.75 4.33 -6.90
N TYR A 48 2.73 3.88 -6.20
CA TYR A 48 1.55 3.26 -6.82
C TYR A 48 0.44 4.25 -7.11
N GLY A 49 0.64 5.52 -6.78
CA GLY A 49 -0.38 6.52 -7.02
C GLY A 49 -1.65 6.33 -6.22
N ILE A 50 -1.52 5.83 -5.00
CA ILE A 50 -2.67 5.60 -4.13
C ILE A 50 -3.15 6.94 -3.58
N ARG A 51 -4.44 7.19 -3.71
CA ARG A 51 -5.03 8.42 -3.17
C ARG A 51 -5.48 8.17 -1.74
N MET A 52 -5.01 9.06 -0.86
CA MET A 52 -5.37 9.00 0.55
C MET A 52 -6.72 9.63 0.80
N GLY A 53 -7.53 8.91 1.47
CA GLY A 53 -8.82 9.41 1.88
C GLY A 53 -9.83 9.50 0.80
#